data_c65b6d4136c1a90d1a31654282a5087c
#
_entry.id   c65b6d4136c1a90d1a31654282a5087c
#
_cell.length_a   1.000
_cell.length_b   1.000
_cell.length_c   1.000
_cell.angle_alpha   90.00
_cell.angle_beta   90.00
_cell.angle_gamma   90.00
#
_symmetry.space_group_name_H-M   'P 1'
#
loop_
_entity.id
_entity.type
_entity.pdbx_description
1 polymer ?
#
loop_
_entity_poly.entity_id
_entity_poly.type
_entity_poly.pdbx_seq_one_letter_code
_entity_poly.pdbx_strand_id
1 'polypeptide(L)'
;LRCVTPQKISIRKDHLKTLNDFQKLLGDINWIRPYLRIPTSELKPLFQILEGESHITSLRQLTPEASDVLRKVERAIQKAQLNRINEQEPLYLCILRTINLPTAVLWQDGPLVWIHPHISPNKTIEHYPTMVANMAHKGIKTSITHFGKMPDSIIVPYTVAQMQILCATIDEWAILRCSYSGLIDNHYPKHPLLHFMLLHPVIFPKVTANTPIKGAIDIYTDGSKTGIGSYVINEKAVRLQFTPGAPQLVECLVVLEVFKRFPMPINIISDSVYVVNAVLALETAGNFKQSSPVSEILMKIQNCILMREHPFYIQHIRAHTSLPGPMVKGNAIADSATRDMVFLSQSSIESAKNFHQLYHVPASTLRQKFKLTRTEARDIVLQCGKCVEFINAPS
;
A
#
# COMPACT_ATOMS: atom_id res chain seq x y z
N LEU A 1 -5.49 -15.53 44.00
CA LEU A 1 -4.38 -15.17 43.08
C LEU A 1 -4.95 -14.23 41.98
N ARG A 2 -4.51 -12.94 41.98
CA ARG A 2 -4.98 -11.91 41.02
C ARG A 2 -4.20 -11.94 39.70
N CYS A 3 -3.15 -12.75 39.58
CA CYS A 3 -2.25 -12.76 38.39
C CYS A 3 -2.15 -14.15 37.78
N VAL A 4 -1.88 -14.15 36.51
CA VAL A 4 -1.54 -15.30 35.67
C VAL A 4 -0.13 -15.09 35.12
N THR A 5 0.74 -16.06 35.35
CA THR A 5 2.08 -16.08 34.76
C THR A 5 2.16 -17.25 33.77
N PRO A 6 2.75 -17.05 32.59
CA PRO A 6 2.96 -18.19 31.69
C PRO A 6 3.91 -19.18 32.36
N GLN A 7 3.73 -20.46 32.03
CA GLN A 7 4.70 -21.47 32.41
C GLN A 7 6.08 -21.09 31.88
N LYS A 8 7.14 -21.33 32.66
CA LYS A 8 8.51 -21.02 32.22
C LYS A 8 8.87 -21.97 31.08
N ILE A 9 8.74 -21.43 29.86
CA ILE A 9 9.07 -22.15 28.63
C ILE A 9 10.45 -21.71 28.20
N SER A 10 11.36 -22.67 27.94
CA SER A 10 12.61 -22.41 27.22
C SER A 10 12.32 -22.45 25.72
N ILE A 11 12.69 -21.42 25.00
CA ILE A 11 12.60 -21.42 23.54
C ILE A 11 13.66 -22.38 22.99
N ARG A 12 13.27 -23.32 22.14
CA ARG A 12 14.20 -24.23 21.47
C ARG A 12 15.07 -23.45 20.50
N LYS A 13 16.37 -23.37 20.78
CA LYS A 13 17.38 -22.72 19.92
C LYS A 13 18.28 -23.75 19.23
N ASP A 14 18.22 -25.00 19.66
CA ASP A 14 19.07 -26.04 19.17
C ASP A 14 18.63 -26.48 17.77
N HIS A 15 19.59 -26.52 16.86
CA HIS A 15 19.40 -27.01 15.49
C HIS A 15 18.53 -26.11 14.56
N LEU A 16 18.55 -24.78 14.73
CA LEU A 16 17.90 -23.84 13.79
C LEU A 16 18.73 -23.77 12.49
N LYS A 17 18.34 -24.52 11.46
CA LYS A 17 19.07 -24.62 10.18
C LYS A 17 18.19 -24.37 8.95
N THR A 18 16.92 -24.76 9.00
CA THR A 18 16.02 -24.73 7.86
C THR A 18 14.88 -23.75 8.04
N LEU A 19 14.23 -23.36 6.93
CA LEU A 19 13.01 -22.55 6.96
C LEU A 19 11.95 -23.14 7.91
N ASN A 20 11.76 -24.47 7.88
CA ASN A 20 10.82 -25.17 8.75
C ASN A 20 11.13 -24.99 10.24
N ASP A 21 12.42 -25.00 10.62
CA ASP A 21 12.82 -24.82 12.02
C ASP A 21 12.47 -23.41 12.51
N PHE A 22 12.72 -22.40 11.68
CA PHE A 22 12.36 -21.02 12.01
C PHE A 22 10.85 -20.75 11.97
N GLN A 23 10.10 -21.42 11.10
CA GLN A 23 8.63 -21.37 11.10
C GLN A 23 8.04 -21.94 12.39
N LYS A 24 8.56 -23.08 12.89
CA LYS A 24 8.17 -23.67 14.17
C LYS A 24 8.49 -22.74 15.34
N LEU A 25 9.72 -22.21 15.38
CA LEU A 25 10.15 -21.27 16.41
C LEU A 25 9.22 -20.04 16.45
N LEU A 26 8.91 -19.45 15.30
CA LEU A 26 8.03 -18.29 15.22
C LEU A 26 6.57 -18.63 15.54
N GLY A 27 6.14 -19.85 15.23
CA GLY A 27 4.86 -20.40 15.67
C GLY A 27 4.74 -20.43 17.19
N ASP A 28 5.76 -20.96 17.87
CA ASP A 28 5.82 -21.01 19.34
C ASP A 28 5.83 -19.60 19.96
N ILE A 29 6.61 -18.68 19.39
CA ILE A 29 6.64 -17.28 19.84
C ILE A 29 5.27 -16.62 19.64
N ASN A 30 4.62 -16.80 18.48
CA ASN A 30 3.31 -16.24 18.21
C ASN A 30 2.22 -16.79 19.14
N TRP A 31 2.32 -18.04 19.52
CA TRP A 31 1.38 -18.67 20.44
C TRP A 31 1.45 -18.06 21.86
N ILE A 32 2.66 -17.72 22.33
CA ILE A 32 2.84 -17.11 23.66
C ILE A 32 2.70 -15.57 23.66
N ARG A 33 2.71 -14.92 22.50
CA ARG A 33 2.63 -13.45 22.39
C ARG A 33 1.47 -12.79 23.13
N PRO A 34 0.26 -13.39 23.25
CA PRO A 34 -0.81 -12.81 24.06
C PRO A 34 -0.44 -12.51 25.51
N TYR A 35 0.60 -13.18 26.01
CA TYR A 35 1.14 -12.97 27.36
C TYR A 35 2.31 -11.97 27.39
N LEU A 36 2.83 -11.57 26.24
CA LEU A 36 4.04 -10.77 26.10
C LEU A 36 3.76 -9.36 25.56
N ARG A 37 4.35 -8.37 26.20
CA ARG A 37 4.35 -6.99 25.73
C ARG A 37 5.43 -6.78 24.65
N ILE A 38 5.46 -7.59 23.60
CA ILE A 38 6.44 -7.46 22.51
C ILE A 38 5.70 -7.06 21.25
N PRO A 39 5.83 -5.80 20.79
CA PRO A 39 5.19 -5.35 19.56
C PRO A 39 5.77 -6.07 18.34
N THR A 40 4.98 -6.16 17.29
CA THR A 40 5.36 -6.86 16.05
C THR A 40 6.62 -6.25 15.41
N SER A 41 6.81 -4.93 15.53
CA SER A 41 8.00 -4.24 15.04
C SER A 41 9.31 -4.77 15.63
N GLU A 42 9.32 -5.18 16.91
CA GLU A 42 10.50 -5.76 17.55
C GLU A 42 10.83 -7.17 17.05
N LEU A 43 9.84 -7.92 16.54
CA LEU A 43 10.03 -9.26 15.98
C LEU A 43 10.41 -9.24 14.49
N LYS A 44 10.47 -8.08 13.86
CA LYS A 44 10.77 -7.94 12.42
C LYS A 44 12.03 -8.69 11.99
N PRO A 45 13.19 -8.62 12.69
CA PRO A 45 14.38 -9.39 12.30
C PRO A 45 14.17 -10.91 12.26
N LEU A 46 13.32 -11.45 13.11
CA LEU A 46 12.96 -12.89 13.08
C LEU A 46 12.06 -13.23 11.90
N PHE A 47 11.08 -12.37 11.56
CA PHE A 47 10.22 -12.58 10.40
C PHE A 47 10.99 -12.48 9.09
N GLN A 48 12.00 -11.61 9.00
CA GLN A 48 12.86 -11.48 7.81
C GLN A 48 13.62 -12.75 7.46
N ILE A 49 13.94 -13.62 8.45
CA ILE A 49 14.57 -14.91 8.19
C ILE A 49 13.66 -15.84 7.35
N LEU A 50 12.33 -15.66 7.43
CA LEU A 50 11.37 -16.45 6.64
C LEU A 50 11.29 -16.01 5.18
N GLU A 51 11.86 -14.85 4.81
CA GLU A 51 11.82 -14.32 3.44
C GLU A 51 12.81 -15.09 2.54
N GLY A 52 12.55 -15.07 1.22
CA GLY A 52 13.41 -15.71 0.21
C GLY A 52 12.83 -17.04 -0.31
N GLU A 53 13.67 -18.05 -0.49
CA GLU A 53 13.29 -19.34 -1.05
C GLU A 53 12.20 -20.02 -0.19
N SER A 54 11.12 -20.48 -0.83
CA SER A 54 9.93 -21.01 -0.14
C SER A 54 10.02 -22.50 0.23
N HIS A 55 11.09 -23.20 -0.21
CA HIS A 55 11.24 -24.63 0.09
C HIS A 55 11.51 -24.84 1.58
N ILE A 56 10.78 -25.75 2.22
CA ILE A 56 10.82 -25.98 3.68
C ILE A 56 12.18 -26.37 4.23
N THR A 57 13.03 -26.98 3.40
CA THR A 57 14.41 -27.40 3.74
C THR A 57 15.45 -26.36 3.39
N SER A 58 15.05 -25.19 2.82
CA SER A 58 16.00 -24.14 2.47
C SER A 58 16.76 -23.66 3.71
N LEU A 59 18.07 -23.51 3.57
CA LEU A 59 18.95 -23.15 4.68
C LEU A 59 18.71 -21.70 5.10
N ARG A 60 18.67 -21.49 6.40
CA ARG A 60 18.54 -20.18 7.05
C ARG A 60 19.58 -20.04 8.16
N GLN A 61 19.96 -18.82 8.43
CA GLN A 61 20.90 -18.52 9.52
C GLN A 61 20.29 -17.49 10.46
N LEU A 62 20.55 -17.68 11.75
CA LEU A 62 20.16 -16.71 12.76
C LEU A 62 21.12 -15.52 12.71
N THR A 63 20.60 -14.34 12.33
CA THR A 63 21.39 -13.10 12.31
C THR A 63 21.66 -12.62 13.74
N PRO A 64 22.70 -11.79 13.97
CA PRO A 64 22.95 -11.19 15.29
C PRO A 64 21.73 -10.44 15.82
N GLU A 65 21.06 -9.64 14.98
CA GLU A 65 19.86 -8.88 15.32
C GLU A 65 18.71 -9.80 15.74
N ALA A 66 18.49 -10.87 15.00
CA ALA A 66 17.47 -11.88 15.34
C ALA A 66 17.79 -12.62 16.63
N SER A 67 19.08 -12.88 16.92
CA SER A 67 19.52 -13.45 18.18
C SER A 67 19.24 -12.53 19.36
N ASP A 68 19.44 -11.22 19.19
CA ASP A 68 19.12 -10.23 20.22
C ASP A 68 17.61 -10.17 20.49
N VAL A 69 16.80 -10.28 19.45
CA VAL A 69 15.34 -10.34 19.56
C VAL A 69 14.92 -11.59 20.34
N LEU A 70 15.51 -12.77 20.06
CA LEU A 70 15.23 -13.98 20.83
C LEU A 70 15.56 -13.83 22.31
N ARG A 71 16.69 -13.19 22.64
CA ARG A 71 17.04 -12.90 24.04
C ARG A 71 16.02 -11.98 24.72
N LYS A 72 15.49 -10.99 23.98
CA LYS A 72 14.42 -10.12 24.48
C LYS A 72 13.13 -10.91 24.74
N VAL A 73 12.75 -11.81 23.82
CA VAL A 73 11.58 -12.66 23.97
C VAL A 73 11.71 -13.56 25.21
N GLU A 74 12.86 -14.18 25.43
CA GLU A 74 13.11 -15.01 26.63
C GLU A 74 12.99 -14.21 27.94
N ARG A 75 13.59 -13.00 27.98
CA ARG A 75 13.46 -12.10 29.14
C ARG A 75 12.02 -11.69 29.38
N ALA A 76 11.25 -11.44 28.29
CA ALA A 76 9.83 -11.11 28.39
C ALA A 76 9.01 -12.27 28.94
N ILE A 77 9.27 -13.51 28.52
CA ILE A 77 8.61 -14.70 29.05
C ILE A 77 8.86 -14.84 30.57
N GLN A 78 10.10 -14.64 31.00
CA GLN A 78 10.44 -14.72 32.43
C GLN A 78 9.76 -13.66 33.30
N LYS A 79 9.45 -12.49 32.70
CA LYS A 79 8.84 -11.35 33.40
C LYS A 79 7.34 -11.20 33.13
N ALA A 80 6.77 -12.05 32.28
CA ALA A 80 5.38 -11.94 31.87
C ALA A 80 4.44 -12.18 33.05
N GLN A 81 3.55 -11.24 33.25
CA GLN A 81 2.49 -11.30 34.24
C GLN A 81 1.26 -10.58 33.70
N LEU A 82 0.12 -11.26 33.74
CA LEU A 82 -1.19 -10.74 33.37
C LEU A 82 -2.13 -10.79 34.56
N ASN A 83 -3.12 -9.91 34.58
CA ASN A 83 -4.17 -9.97 35.58
C ASN A 83 -5.24 -11.00 35.21
N ARG A 84 -5.98 -11.48 36.18
CA ARG A 84 -7.23 -12.20 35.95
C ARG A 84 -8.36 -11.21 35.73
N ILE A 85 -9.31 -11.55 34.85
CA ILE A 85 -10.51 -10.76 34.66
C ILE A 85 -11.33 -10.70 35.94
N ASN A 86 -11.86 -9.52 36.25
CA ASN A 86 -12.88 -9.31 37.24
C ASN A 86 -14.18 -8.95 36.51
N GLU A 87 -15.22 -9.77 36.62
CA GLU A 87 -16.49 -9.58 35.92
C GLU A 87 -17.25 -8.31 36.37
N GLN A 88 -16.98 -7.82 37.58
CA GLN A 88 -17.60 -6.62 38.15
C GLN A 88 -16.91 -5.31 37.71
N GLU A 89 -15.72 -5.38 37.16
CA GLU A 89 -14.97 -4.21 36.74
C GLU A 89 -15.15 -3.97 35.23
N PRO A 90 -15.10 -2.69 34.75
CA PRO A 90 -15.19 -2.38 33.35
C PRO A 90 -13.98 -2.92 32.62
N LEU A 91 -14.22 -3.45 31.41
CA LEU A 91 -13.20 -3.99 30.53
C LEU A 91 -12.88 -2.97 29.42
N TYR A 92 -11.64 -2.55 29.36
CA TYR A 92 -11.13 -1.62 28.36
C TYR A 92 -10.33 -2.36 27.29
N LEU A 93 -10.51 -1.98 26.02
CA LEU A 93 -9.62 -2.33 24.94
C LEU A 93 -8.76 -1.09 24.62
N CYS A 94 -7.51 -1.08 25.04
CA CYS A 94 -6.60 0.02 24.80
C CYS A 94 -5.75 -0.26 23.56
N ILE A 95 -5.87 0.59 22.52
CA ILE A 95 -5.03 0.51 21.32
C ILE A 95 -3.88 1.48 21.49
N LEU A 96 -2.67 0.94 21.54
CA LEU A 96 -1.46 1.65 21.91
C LEU A 96 -0.64 2.00 20.67
N ARG A 97 -0.03 3.15 20.70
CA ARG A 97 0.92 3.60 19.68
C ARG A 97 2.25 2.90 19.88
N THR A 98 2.75 2.27 18.85
CA THR A 98 4.12 1.78 18.80
C THR A 98 4.75 2.19 17.47
N ILE A 99 6.07 2.06 17.35
CA ILE A 99 6.77 2.39 16.11
C ILE A 99 6.21 1.52 14.98
N ASN A 100 5.71 2.13 13.93
CA ASN A 100 5.22 1.53 12.67
C ASN A 100 3.94 0.69 12.75
N LEU A 101 3.59 0.07 13.87
CA LEU A 101 2.45 -0.84 13.96
C LEU A 101 1.73 -0.63 15.30
N PRO A 102 0.38 -0.55 15.35
CA PRO A 102 -0.33 -0.48 16.61
C PRO A 102 -0.26 -1.80 17.38
N THR A 103 -0.36 -1.73 18.69
CA THR A 103 -0.53 -2.88 19.58
C THR A 103 -1.72 -2.62 20.47
N ALA A 104 -2.49 -3.63 20.83
CA ALA A 104 -3.62 -3.47 21.74
C ALA A 104 -3.47 -4.33 22.98
N VAL A 105 -4.19 -3.96 24.02
CA VAL A 105 -4.28 -4.71 25.28
C VAL A 105 -5.69 -4.64 25.83
N LEU A 106 -6.22 -5.78 26.24
CA LEU A 106 -7.41 -5.84 27.08
C LEU A 106 -6.98 -5.53 28.52
N TRP A 107 -7.66 -4.58 29.14
CA TRP A 107 -7.20 -3.91 30.34
C TRP A 107 -8.31 -3.76 31.39
N GLN A 108 -7.95 -3.96 32.64
CA GLN A 108 -8.70 -3.51 33.82
C GLN A 108 -7.71 -2.72 34.71
N ASP A 109 -7.39 -3.17 35.92
CA ASP A 109 -6.32 -2.58 36.75
C ASP A 109 -4.90 -2.92 36.26
N GLY A 110 -4.79 -3.72 35.20
CA GLY A 110 -3.57 -4.16 34.56
C GLY A 110 -3.88 -4.95 33.28
N PRO A 111 -2.84 -5.41 32.57
CA PRO A 111 -3.01 -6.14 31.31
C PRO A 111 -3.66 -7.52 31.55
N LEU A 112 -4.68 -7.84 30.74
CA LEU A 112 -5.33 -9.15 30.71
C LEU A 112 -4.85 -9.99 29.54
N VAL A 113 -4.78 -9.42 28.33
CA VAL A 113 -4.32 -10.08 27.11
C VAL A 113 -3.71 -9.04 26.17
N TRP A 114 -2.52 -9.30 25.65
CA TRP A 114 -1.91 -8.49 24.60
C TRP A 114 -2.38 -8.95 23.22
N ILE A 115 -2.62 -7.99 22.34
CA ILE A 115 -3.12 -8.23 20.98
C ILE A 115 -2.18 -7.52 20.00
N HIS A 116 -1.66 -8.28 19.06
CA HIS A 116 -0.68 -7.80 18.07
C HIS A 116 -1.25 -7.90 16.66
N PRO A 117 -0.91 -6.97 15.76
CA PRO A 117 -1.36 -7.02 14.39
C PRO A 117 -0.74 -8.22 13.65
N HIS A 118 -1.46 -8.73 12.65
CA HIS A 118 -0.88 -9.58 11.63
C HIS A 118 -0.09 -8.70 10.65
N ILE A 119 1.09 -9.15 10.26
CA ILE A 119 1.81 -8.58 9.12
C ILE A 119 1.29 -9.26 7.86
N SER A 120 0.72 -8.50 6.93
CA SER A 120 0.34 -9.05 5.63
C SER A 120 1.57 -9.12 4.72
N PRO A 121 2.00 -10.33 4.29
CA PRO A 121 3.16 -10.47 3.42
C PRO A 121 2.95 -9.87 2.02
N ASN A 122 1.70 -9.64 1.62
CA ASN A 122 1.33 -9.20 0.28
C ASN A 122 1.13 -7.69 0.14
N LYS A 123 1.08 -6.93 1.25
CA LYS A 123 0.92 -5.48 1.21
C LYS A 123 2.26 -4.78 1.29
N THR A 124 2.54 -3.90 0.33
CA THR A 124 3.75 -3.07 0.32
C THR A 124 3.69 -1.96 1.36
N ILE A 125 2.49 -1.39 1.54
CA ILE A 125 2.21 -0.30 2.47
C ILE A 125 0.97 -0.65 3.28
N GLU A 126 1.02 -0.41 4.58
CA GLU A 126 -0.15 -0.51 5.46
C GLU A 126 -0.48 0.86 6.06
N HIS A 127 -1.71 1.26 5.87
CA HIS A 127 -2.26 2.51 6.35
C HIS A 127 -2.50 2.44 7.87
N TYR A 128 -1.80 3.25 8.65
CA TYR A 128 -1.82 3.15 10.11
C TYR A 128 -3.22 3.32 10.73
N PRO A 129 -4.05 4.31 10.34
CA PRO A 129 -5.42 4.42 10.86
C PRO A 129 -6.29 3.19 10.57
N THR A 130 -6.15 2.57 9.38
CA THR A 130 -6.83 1.30 9.04
C THR A 130 -6.37 0.17 9.96
N MET A 131 -5.06 0.09 10.26
CA MET A 131 -4.54 -0.90 11.20
C MET A 131 -5.11 -0.71 12.62
N VAL A 132 -5.31 0.53 13.06
CA VAL A 132 -5.94 0.82 14.36
C VAL A 132 -7.38 0.29 14.40
N ALA A 133 -8.19 0.53 13.36
CA ALA A 133 -9.56 -0.02 13.28
C ALA A 133 -9.56 -1.55 13.26
N ASN A 134 -8.68 -2.17 12.47
CA ASN A 134 -8.52 -3.62 12.43
C ASN A 134 -8.10 -4.21 13.79
N MET A 135 -7.26 -3.48 14.53
CA MET A 135 -6.88 -3.87 15.89
C MET A 135 -8.06 -3.79 16.86
N ALA A 136 -8.96 -2.80 16.68
CA ALA A 136 -10.18 -2.71 17.47
C ALA A 136 -11.10 -3.92 17.21
N HIS A 137 -11.35 -4.27 15.95
CA HIS A 137 -12.12 -5.46 15.58
C HIS A 137 -11.49 -6.75 16.12
N LYS A 138 -10.17 -6.90 15.99
CA LYS A 138 -9.43 -8.04 16.53
C LYS A 138 -9.55 -8.09 18.06
N GLY A 139 -9.48 -6.94 18.72
CA GLY A 139 -9.60 -6.80 20.16
C GLY A 139 -10.98 -7.23 20.66
N ILE A 140 -12.05 -6.78 20.00
CA ILE A 140 -13.43 -7.21 20.29
C ILE A 140 -13.55 -8.73 20.18
N LYS A 141 -13.10 -9.30 19.05
CA LYS A 141 -13.13 -10.75 18.82
C LYS A 141 -12.34 -11.51 19.90
N THR A 142 -11.17 -11.02 20.27
CA THR A 142 -10.33 -11.63 21.31
C THR A 142 -11.03 -11.57 22.68
N SER A 143 -11.66 -10.45 23.00
CA SER A 143 -12.42 -10.28 24.25
C SER A 143 -13.57 -11.29 24.36
N ILE A 144 -14.36 -11.41 23.30
CA ILE A 144 -15.46 -12.38 23.24
C ILE A 144 -14.93 -13.81 23.38
N THR A 145 -13.83 -14.14 22.66
CA THR A 145 -13.27 -15.49 22.67
C THR A 145 -12.70 -15.89 24.04
N HIS A 146 -12.02 -14.95 24.72
CA HIS A 146 -11.33 -15.25 25.99
C HIS A 146 -12.23 -15.04 27.23
N PHE A 147 -13.15 -14.07 27.17
CA PHE A 147 -13.88 -13.61 28.35
C PHE A 147 -15.43 -13.65 28.17
N GLY A 148 -15.92 -14.04 27.00
CA GLY A 148 -17.37 -14.15 26.73
C GLY A 148 -18.10 -12.81 26.66
N LYS A 149 -17.39 -11.66 26.74
CA LYS A 149 -18.00 -10.33 26.69
C LYS A 149 -17.26 -9.37 25.77
N MET A 150 -17.97 -8.37 25.24
CA MET A 150 -17.35 -7.23 24.54
C MET A 150 -16.65 -6.31 25.55
N PRO A 151 -15.62 -5.57 25.14
CA PRO A 151 -15.10 -4.46 25.92
C PRO A 151 -16.20 -3.43 26.21
N ASP A 152 -16.20 -2.83 27.38
CA ASP A 152 -17.14 -1.75 27.74
C ASP A 152 -16.73 -0.44 27.03
N SER A 153 -15.42 -0.25 26.80
CA SER A 153 -14.90 0.89 26.06
C SER A 153 -13.68 0.49 25.21
N ILE A 154 -13.57 1.13 24.05
CA ILE A 154 -12.38 1.05 23.17
C ILE A 154 -11.65 2.37 23.23
N ILE A 155 -10.38 2.34 23.66
CA ILE A 155 -9.55 3.53 23.79
C ILE A 155 -8.57 3.57 22.61
N VAL A 156 -8.63 4.64 21.82
CA VAL A 156 -7.85 4.81 20.60
C VAL A 156 -6.98 6.08 20.66
N PRO A 157 -5.88 6.16 19.90
CA PRO A 157 -4.96 7.31 19.96
C PRO A 157 -5.42 8.51 19.12
N TYR A 158 -6.72 8.67 18.90
CA TYR A 158 -7.27 9.74 18.08
C TYR A 158 -8.29 10.57 18.86
N THR A 159 -8.29 11.88 18.64
CA THR A 159 -9.32 12.78 19.20
C THR A 159 -10.69 12.52 18.57
N VAL A 160 -11.76 12.99 19.20
CA VAL A 160 -13.13 12.84 18.68
C VAL A 160 -13.26 13.42 17.27
N ALA A 161 -12.68 14.60 17.01
CA ALA A 161 -12.68 15.21 15.68
C ALA A 161 -11.93 14.36 14.65
N GLN A 162 -10.78 13.80 15.01
CA GLN A 162 -10.03 12.87 14.15
C GLN A 162 -10.83 11.59 13.87
N MET A 163 -11.48 11.02 14.89
CA MET A 163 -12.34 9.84 14.71
C MET A 163 -13.50 10.11 13.75
N GLN A 164 -14.12 11.29 13.81
CA GLN A 164 -15.18 11.68 12.86
C GLN A 164 -14.67 11.69 11.42
N ILE A 165 -13.48 12.26 11.19
CA ILE A 165 -12.85 12.26 9.86
C ILE A 165 -12.54 10.83 9.42
N LEU A 166 -11.96 10.00 10.29
CA LEU A 166 -11.64 8.61 9.97
C LEU A 166 -12.90 7.80 9.63
N CYS A 167 -14.00 7.97 10.36
CA CYS A 167 -15.27 7.32 10.05
C CYS A 167 -15.89 7.77 8.71
N ALA A 168 -15.62 9.01 8.29
CA ALA A 168 -16.09 9.53 7.00
C ALA A 168 -15.22 9.11 5.81
N THR A 169 -13.95 8.72 6.04
CA THR A 169 -12.96 8.50 4.97
C THR A 169 -12.43 7.08 4.87
N ILE A 170 -12.65 6.24 5.90
CA ILE A 170 -12.09 4.87 5.98
C ILE A 170 -13.20 3.90 6.37
N ASP A 171 -13.48 2.95 5.51
CA ASP A 171 -14.57 1.98 5.69
C ASP A 171 -14.45 1.16 6.99
N GLU A 172 -13.24 0.75 7.37
CA GLU A 172 -13.00 -0.02 8.59
C GLU A 172 -13.39 0.75 9.84
N TRP A 173 -13.23 2.08 9.86
CA TRP A 173 -13.68 2.95 10.93
C TRP A 173 -15.19 3.12 10.94
N ALA A 174 -15.82 3.28 9.75
CA ALA A 174 -17.27 3.35 9.62
C ALA A 174 -17.93 2.05 10.12
N ILE A 175 -17.39 0.89 9.71
CA ILE A 175 -17.85 -0.43 10.16
C ILE A 175 -17.68 -0.57 11.67
N LEU A 176 -16.53 -0.18 12.24
CA LEU A 176 -16.31 -0.22 13.68
C LEU A 176 -17.36 0.60 14.43
N ARG A 177 -17.63 1.83 13.96
CA ARG A 177 -18.61 2.72 14.58
C ARG A 177 -20.05 2.17 14.53
N CYS A 178 -20.42 1.49 13.45
CA CYS A 178 -21.73 0.90 13.27
C CYS A 178 -21.90 -0.44 14.01
N SER A 179 -20.83 -1.22 14.16
CA SER A 179 -20.89 -2.58 14.73
C SER A 179 -20.62 -2.64 16.23
N TYR A 180 -20.07 -1.58 16.82
CA TYR A 180 -19.75 -1.52 18.24
C TYR A 180 -20.63 -0.52 18.97
N SER A 181 -21.38 -1.01 19.95
CA SER A 181 -22.36 -0.22 20.74
C SER A 181 -21.76 0.48 21.95
N GLY A 182 -20.53 0.12 22.35
CA GLY A 182 -19.83 0.72 23.48
C GLY A 182 -19.20 2.08 23.17
N LEU A 183 -18.52 2.65 24.13
CA LEU A 183 -17.83 3.93 24.00
C LEU A 183 -16.51 3.76 23.26
N ILE A 184 -16.27 4.59 22.23
CA ILE A 184 -14.94 4.75 21.60
C ILE A 184 -14.40 6.12 22.04
N ASP A 185 -13.29 6.13 22.76
CA ASP A 185 -12.73 7.32 23.41
C ASP A 185 -11.21 7.36 23.28
N ASN A 186 -10.58 8.45 23.72
CA ASN A 186 -9.14 8.63 23.74
C ASN A 186 -8.56 8.83 25.16
N HIS A 187 -9.35 8.62 26.18
CA HIS A 187 -8.96 8.77 27.59
C HIS A 187 -8.41 7.44 28.13
N TYR A 188 -7.11 7.26 28.04
CA TYR A 188 -6.44 6.07 28.57
C TYR A 188 -6.43 6.04 30.11
N PRO A 189 -6.57 4.85 30.71
CA PRO A 189 -6.40 4.68 32.15
C PRO A 189 -5.06 5.23 32.62
N LYS A 190 -5.03 5.90 33.77
CA LYS A 190 -3.82 6.49 34.36
C LYS A 190 -2.93 5.39 34.95
N HIS A 191 -2.07 4.82 34.13
CA HIS A 191 -1.14 3.78 34.54
C HIS A 191 0.25 3.98 33.86
N PRO A 192 1.38 3.83 34.59
CA PRO A 192 2.71 4.08 34.03
C PRO A 192 3.01 3.27 32.74
N LEU A 193 2.56 2.02 32.68
CA LEU A 193 2.72 1.15 31.52
C LEU A 193 2.04 1.70 30.27
N LEU A 194 0.81 2.18 30.39
CA LEU A 194 0.07 2.78 29.29
C LEU A 194 0.68 4.13 28.89
N HIS A 195 1.04 4.95 29.89
CA HIS A 195 1.68 6.25 29.65
C HIS A 195 2.95 6.11 28.82
N PHE A 196 3.80 5.14 29.14
CA PHE A 196 5.03 4.88 28.36
C PHE A 196 4.74 4.54 26.90
N MET A 197 3.68 3.79 26.63
CA MET A 197 3.27 3.41 25.25
C MET A 197 2.65 4.58 24.48
N LEU A 198 2.21 5.65 25.16
CA LEU A 198 1.63 6.85 24.54
C LEU A 198 2.67 7.90 24.11
N LEU A 199 3.94 7.69 24.39
CA LEU A 199 5.01 8.63 24.02
C LEU A 199 5.28 8.68 22.51
N HIS A 200 4.83 7.67 21.75
CA HIS A 200 4.96 7.68 20.30
C HIS A 200 3.98 8.68 19.66
N PRO A 201 4.38 9.35 18.56
CA PRO A 201 3.53 10.33 17.91
C PRO A 201 2.27 9.69 17.31
N VAL A 202 1.18 10.44 17.23
CA VAL A 202 -0.03 10.04 16.52
C VAL A 202 0.23 10.19 15.02
N ILE A 203 -0.04 9.13 14.26
CA ILE A 203 0.03 9.15 12.80
C ILE A 203 -1.35 9.54 12.27
N PHE A 204 -1.47 10.75 11.75
CA PHE A 204 -2.68 11.30 11.16
C PHE A 204 -2.31 12.18 9.96
N PRO A 205 -3.07 12.16 8.84
CA PRO A 205 -2.74 12.95 7.66
C PRO A 205 -2.81 14.45 7.96
N LYS A 206 -1.83 15.20 7.46
CA LYS A 206 -1.71 16.66 7.63
C LYS A 206 -1.83 17.40 6.31
N VAL A 207 -1.21 16.87 5.26
CA VAL A 207 -1.11 17.51 3.94
C VAL A 207 -1.94 16.79 2.87
N THR A 208 -2.37 15.55 3.10
CA THR A 208 -3.28 14.85 2.20
C THR A 208 -4.70 15.38 2.37
N ALA A 209 -5.25 16.01 1.33
CA ALA A 209 -6.62 16.52 1.31
C ALA A 209 -7.61 15.43 0.92
N ASN A 210 -8.79 15.42 1.56
CA ASN A 210 -9.87 14.46 1.27
C ASN A 210 -10.78 14.89 0.10
N THR A 211 -10.67 16.16 -0.31
CA THR A 211 -11.46 16.75 -1.40
C THR A 211 -10.56 17.57 -2.31
N PRO A 212 -10.93 17.77 -3.59
CA PRO A 212 -10.16 18.62 -4.49
C PRO A 212 -9.92 20.01 -3.91
N ILE A 213 -8.69 20.49 -4.01
CA ILE A 213 -8.26 21.77 -3.46
C ILE A 213 -8.65 22.86 -4.45
N LYS A 214 -9.53 23.77 -4.01
CA LYS A 214 -10.01 24.88 -4.84
C LYS A 214 -8.86 25.85 -5.15
N GLY A 215 -8.66 26.13 -6.44
CA GLY A 215 -7.60 27.02 -6.92
C GLY A 215 -6.21 26.41 -6.99
N ALA A 216 -6.07 25.12 -6.66
CA ALA A 216 -4.83 24.38 -6.90
C ALA A 216 -4.65 24.04 -8.38
N ILE A 217 -3.41 23.68 -8.75
CA ILE A 217 -3.07 23.26 -10.11
C ILE A 217 -3.52 21.81 -10.30
N ASP A 218 -4.32 21.55 -11.36
CA ASP A 218 -4.68 20.19 -11.76
C ASP A 218 -3.56 19.58 -12.63
N ILE A 219 -3.04 18.42 -12.21
CA ILE A 219 -1.93 17.74 -12.87
C ILE A 219 -2.36 16.30 -13.19
N TYR A 220 -2.43 15.99 -14.49
CA TYR A 220 -2.75 14.65 -14.97
C TYR A 220 -1.45 13.88 -15.20
N THR A 221 -1.39 12.62 -14.74
CA THR A 221 -0.17 11.82 -14.80
C THR A 221 -0.43 10.48 -15.47
N ASP A 222 0.52 10.03 -16.31
CA ASP A 222 0.50 8.73 -16.94
C ASP A 222 1.92 8.20 -17.14
N GLY A 223 2.06 6.87 -17.26
CA GLY A 223 3.34 6.20 -17.47
C GLY A 223 3.25 4.91 -18.25
N SER A 224 4.14 4.70 -19.23
CA SER A 224 4.18 3.53 -20.07
C SER A 224 5.29 2.55 -19.69
N LYS A 225 5.14 1.27 -20.07
CA LYS A 225 6.14 0.21 -19.88
C LYS A 225 7.48 0.50 -20.63
N THR A 226 7.45 1.39 -21.61
CA THR A 226 8.64 1.77 -22.38
C THR A 226 9.55 2.76 -21.63
N GLY A 227 9.14 3.17 -20.42
CA GLY A 227 9.87 4.15 -19.62
C GLY A 227 9.52 5.59 -19.95
N ILE A 228 8.51 5.83 -20.78
CA ILE A 228 8.02 7.18 -21.05
C ILE A 228 6.93 7.50 -20.04
N GLY A 229 7.14 8.57 -19.28
CA GLY A 229 6.12 9.14 -18.42
C GLY A 229 5.71 10.52 -18.91
N SER A 230 4.53 10.99 -18.50
CA SER A 230 4.07 12.33 -18.78
C SER A 230 3.28 12.93 -17.63
N TYR A 231 3.35 14.23 -17.49
CA TYR A 231 2.35 14.98 -16.74
C TYR A 231 1.82 16.15 -17.57
N VAL A 232 0.58 16.50 -17.35
CA VAL A 232 -0.13 17.55 -18.12
C VAL A 232 -0.63 18.63 -17.18
N ILE A 233 -0.36 19.87 -17.53
CA ILE A 233 -0.83 21.07 -16.83
C ILE A 233 -1.36 22.04 -17.88
N ASN A 234 -2.58 22.56 -17.70
CA ASN A 234 -3.18 23.50 -18.63
C ASN A 234 -3.11 23.03 -20.09
N GLU A 235 -3.45 21.76 -20.34
CA GLU A 235 -3.42 21.08 -21.65
C GLU A 235 -2.02 20.97 -22.29
N LYS A 236 -0.95 21.31 -21.58
CA LYS A 236 0.42 21.16 -22.03
C LYS A 236 1.04 19.92 -21.40
N ALA A 237 1.44 18.98 -22.24
CA ALA A 237 2.13 17.76 -21.80
C ALA A 237 3.64 17.99 -21.66
N VAL A 238 4.19 17.50 -20.56
CA VAL A 238 5.64 17.40 -20.35
C VAL A 238 6.02 15.92 -20.33
N ARG A 239 6.86 15.50 -21.26
CA ARG A 239 7.36 14.12 -21.32
C ARG A 239 8.58 13.95 -20.43
N LEU A 240 8.67 12.81 -19.79
CA LEU A 240 9.77 12.38 -18.94
C LEU A 240 10.28 11.04 -19.47
N GLN A 241 11.61 10.84 -19.42
CA GLN A 241 12.24 9.59 -19.83
C GLN A 241 12.82 8.90 -18.60
N PHE A 242 12.41 7.66 -18.40
CA PHE A 242 12.87 6.77 -17.33
C PHE A 242 13.40 5.47 -17.92
N THR A 243 13.98 4.64 -17.09
CA THR A 243 14.33 3.28 -17.49
C THR A 243 13.06 2.47 -17.77
N PRO A 244 12.97 1.72 -18.87
CA PRO A 244 11.85 0.83 -19.15
C PRO A 244 11.59 -0.14 -17.99
N GLY A 245 10.31 -0.38 -17.67
CA GLY A 245 9.96 -1.22 -16.55
C GLY A 245 8.45 -1.48 -16.44
N ALA A 246 8.00 -1.97 -15.28
CA ALA A 246 6.58 -2.13 -15.03
C ALA A 246 5.86 -0.76 -15.13
N PRO A 247 4.68 -0.67 -15.77
CA PRO A 247 3.94 0.60 -15.89
C PRO A 247 3.78 1.31 -14.56
N GLN A 248 3.38 0.59 -13.52
CA GLN A 248 3.21 1.12 -12.16
C GLN A 248 4.47 1.79 -11.59
N LEU A 249 5.67 1.28 -11.96
CA LEU A 249 6.94 1.87 -11.55
C LEU A 249 7.14 3.23 -12.23
N VAL A 250 6.88 3.30 -13.54
CA VAL A 250 7.01 4.55 -14.32
C VAL A 250 5.99 5.58 -13.85
N GLU A 251 4.74 5.17 -13.62
CA GLU A 251 3.69 6.04 -13.07
C GLU A 251 4.08 6.60 -11.69
N CYS A 252 4.63 5.78 -10.78
CA CYS A 252 5.17 6.26 -9.50
C CYS A 252 6.31 7.26 -9.69
N LEU A 253 7.20 7.06 -10.67
CA LEU A 253 8.28 7.98 -10.98
C LEU A 253 7.76 9.33 -11.49
N VAL A 254 6.71 9.33 -12.31
CA VAL A 254 6.05 10.57 -12.76
C VAL A 254 5.49 11.34 -11.56
N VAL A 255 4.76 10.66 -10.67
CA VAL A 255 4.22 11.28 -9.46
C VAL A 255 5.32 11.81 -8.54
N LEU A 256 6.45 11.08 -8.40
CA LEU A 256 7.62 11.58 -7.66
C LEU A 256 8.15 12.89 -8.26
N GLU A 257 8.26 12.98 -9.59
CA GLU A 257 8.70 14.21 -10.25
C GLU A 257 7.70 15.36 -10.07
N VAL A 258 6.38 15.06 -10.06
CA VAL A 258 5.34 16.06 -9.75
C VAL A 258 5.53 16.60 -8.34
N PHE A 259 5.70 15.74 -7.33
CA PHE A 259 5.92 16.19 -5.95
C PHE A 259 7.20 17.03 -5.77
N LYS A 260 8.26 16.73 -6.51
CA LYS A 260 9.51 17.50 -6.47
C LYS A 260 9.38 18.88 -7.12
N ARG A 261 8.64 18.96 -8.23
CA ARG A 261 8.55 20.19 -9.04
C ARG A 261 7.49 21.18 -8.56
N PHE A 262 6.45 20.68 -7.89
CA PHE A 262 5.28 21.48 -7.49
C PHE A 262 5.08 21.48 -5.98
N PRO A 263 5.81 22.31 -5.23
CA PRO A 263 5.67 22.43 -3.77
C PRO A 263 4.34 23.10 -3.34
N MET A 264 3.69 23.89 -4.22
CA MET A 264 2.41 24.57 -3.96
C MET A 264 1.24 23.58 -3.87
N PRO A 265 0.02 24.02 -3.50
CA PRO A 265 -1.18 23.18 -3.53
C PRO A 265 -1.44 22.60 -4.93
N ILE A 266 -1.67 21.29 -5.03
CA ILE A 266 -1.87 20.56 -6.29
C ILE A 266 -2.99 19.53 -6.15
N ASN A 267 -3.71 19.31 -7.26
CA ASN A 267 -4.60 18.17 -7.46
C ASN A 267 -3.97 17.23 -8.49
N ILE A 268 -3.71 16.00 -8.12
CA ILE A 268 -3.14 14.99 -9.00
C ILE A 268 -4.26 14.07 -9.50
N ILE A 269 -4.33 13.85 -10.79
CA ILE A 269 -5.29 12.96 -11.42
C ILE A 269 -4.53 11.87 -12.17
N SER A 270 -4.77 10.61 -11.83
CA SER A 270 -4.12 9.46 -12.45
C SER A 270 -5.14 8.37 -12.75
N ASP A 271 -4.95 7.64 -13.83
CA ASP A 271 -5.75 6.45 -14.17
C ASP A 271 -5.21 5.15 -13.55
N SER A 272 -4.13 5.23 -12.82
CA SER A 272 -3.58 4.13 -12.04
C SER A 272 -4.19 4.05 -10.64
N VAL A 273 -5.12 3.13 -10.44
CA VAL A 273 -5.68 2.82 -9.10
C VAL A 273 -4.56 2.49 -8.10
N TYR A 274 -3.53 1.77 -8.56
CA TYR A 274 -2.40 1.41 -7.72
C TYR A 274 -1.66 2.63 -7.18
N VAL A 275 -1.30 3.56 -8.05
CA VAL A 275 -0.57 4.79 -7.68
C VAL A 275 -1.39 5.65 -6.73
N VAL A 276 -2.67 5.86 -7.05
CA VAL A 276 -3.56 6.67 -6.21
C VAL A 276 -3.67 6.08 -4.80
N ASN A 277 -3.96 4.79 -4.69
CA ASN A 277 -4.09 4.12 -3.39
C ASN A 277 -2.76 4.11 -2.61
N ALA A 278 -1.65 3.90 -3.30
CA ALA A 278 -0.33 3.93 -2.68
C ALA A 278 -0.04 5.34 -2.12
N VAL A 279 -0.21 6.40 -2.91
CA VAL A 279 0.08 7.78 -2.50
C VAL A 279 -0.82 8.23 -1.35
N LEU A 280 -2.13 7.90 -1.37
CA LEU A 280 -3.04 8.19 -0.27
C LEU A 280 -2.62 7.55 1.06
N ALA A 281 -1.98 6.38 0.99
CA ALA A 281 -1.50 5.69 2.19
C ALA A 281 -0.15 6.19 2.70
N LEU A 282 0.65 6.91 1.87
CA LEU A 282 2.06 7.21 2.18
C LEU A 282 2.26 8.10 3.39
N GLU A 283 1.45 9.16 3.55
CA GLU A 283 1.62 10.09 4.68
C GLU A 283 1.42 9.40 6.02
N THR A 284 0.52 8.42 6.07
CA THR A 284 0.16 7.67 7.27
C THR A 284 0.65 6.22 7.22
N ALA A 285 1.63 5.93 6.37
CA ALA A 285 2.15 4.58 6.23
C ALA A 285 2.84 4.14 7.53
N GLY A 286 2.33 3.05 8.13
CA GLY A 286 2.92 2.45 9.33
C GLY A 286 3.99 1.43 9.00
N ASN A 287 3.83 0.65 7.95
CA ASN A 287 4.74 -0.41 7.57
C ASN A 287 5.07 -0.37 6.07
N PHE A 288 6.36 -0.45 5.74
CA PHE A 288 6.86 -0.56 4.37
C PHE A 288 7.58 -1.89 4.16
N LYS A 289 7.21 -2.60 3.10
CA LYS A 289 7.96 -3.75 2.62
C LYS A 289 9.12 -3.27 1.72
N GLN A 290 10.34 -3.45 2.16
CA GLN A 290 11.54 -2.91 1.50
C GLN A 290 12.05 -3.72 0.30
N SER A 291 11.41 -4.82 -0.07
CA SER A 291 11.95 -5.82 -1.00
C SER A 291 11.62 -5.60 -2.48
N SER A 292 11.07 -4.45 -2.89
CA SER A 292 10.72 -4.20 -4.29
C SER A 292 11.27 -2.86 -4.79
N PRO A 293 11.62 -2.73 -6.09
CA PRO A 293 12.06 -1.47 -6.68
C PRO A 293 11.04 -0.34 -6.51
N VAL A 294 9.74 -0.67 -6.48
CA VAL A 294 8.66 0.29 -6.25
C VAL A 294 8.71 0.85 -4.83
N SER A 295 9.11 0.06 -3.84
CA SER A 295 9.20 0.51 -2.43
C SER A 295 10.18 1.66 -2.26
N GLU A 296 11.31 1.67 -2.97
CA GLU A 296 12.27 2.76 -2.91
C GLU A 296 11.69 4.07 -3.45
N ILE A 297 10.91 3.98 -4.54
CA ILE A 297 10.27 5.15 -5.13
C ILE A 297 9.17 5.67 -4.19
N LEU A 298 8.36 4.79 -3.63
CA LEU A 298 7.32 5.14 -2.67
C LEU A 298 7.91 5.78 -1.41
N MET A 299 9.05 5.32 -0.91
CA MET A 299 9.76 5.99 0.20
C MET A 299 10.23 7.41 -0.18
N LYS A 300 10.70 7.60 -1.42
CA LYS A 300 11.07 8.95 -1.90
C LYS A 300 9.85 9.86 -2.00
N ILE A 301 8.70 9.34 -2.48
CA ILE A 301 7.43 10.08 -2.52
C ILE A 301 6.99 10.42 -1.08
N GLN A 302 7.04 9.46 -0.16
CA GLN A 302 6.72 9.70 1.26
C GLN A 302 7.56 10.83 1.85
N ASN A 303 8.87 10.81 1.61
CA ASN A 303 9.74 11.89 2.08
C ASN A 303 9.34 13.25 1.49
N CYS A 304 8.98 13.31 0.20
CA CYS A 304 8.44 14.53 -0.39
C CYS A 304 7.15 14.97 0.30
N ILE A 305 6.23 14.05 0.59
CA ILE A 305 4.96 14.35 1.27
C ILE A 305 5.21 14.85 2.69
N LEU A 306 6.07 14.20 3.46
CA LEU A 306 6.38 14.59 4.84
C LEU A 306 7.09 15.94 4.96
N MET A 307 7.79 16.37 3.91
CA MET A 307 8.47 17.66 3.83
C MET A 307 7.60 18.78 3.25
N ARG A 308 6.36 18.48 2.79
CA ARG A 308 5.46 19.47 2.21
C ARG A 308 4.86 20.38 3.28
N GLU A 309 4.79 21.65 2.97
CA GLU A 309 4.04 22.66 3.74
C GLU A 309 2.60 22.84 3.21
N HIS A 310 2.41 22.64 1.91
CA HIS A 310 1.13 22.83 1.25
C HIS A 310 0.38 21.51 1.00
N PRO A 311 -0.95 21.50 1.08
CA PRO A 311 -1.74 20.31 0.86
C PRO A 311 -1.70 19.84 -0.60
N PHE A 312 -1.93 18.55 -0.79
CA PHE A 312 -2.18 17.94 -2.09
C PHE A 312 -3.43 17.08 -2.03
N TYR A 313 -4.07 16.95 -3.17
CA TYR A 313 -5.16 16.00 -3.39
C TYR A 313 -4.78 15.06 -4.52
N ILE A 314 -5.19 13.79 -4.44
CA ILE A 314 -4.99 12.81 -5.51
C ILE A 314 -6.26 11.99 -5.69
N GLN A 315 -6.64 11.77 -6.96
CA GLN A 315 -7.80 10.94 -7.29
C GLN A 315 -7.55 10.06 -8.51
N HIS A 316 -8.28 8.96 -8.56
CA HIS A 316 -8.34 8.07 -9.72
C HIS A 316 -9.36 8.56 -10.73
N ILE A 317 -9.01 8.48 -12.01
CA ILE A 317 -9.92 8.63 -13.13
C ILE A 317 -9.92 7.33 -13.94
N ARG A 318 -11.09 6.91 -14.40
CA ARG A 318 -11.17 5.73 -15.24
C ARG A 318 -10.53 6.00 -16.61
N ALA A 319 -9.56 5.14 -16.99
CA ALA A 319 -8.92 5.20 -18.31
C ALA A 319 -9.94 5.02 -19.46
N HIS A 320 -9.66 5.65 -20.60
CA HIS A 320 -10.40 5.48 -21.87
C HIS A 320 -11.93 5.63 -21.74
N THR A 321 -12.41 6.56 -20.91
CA THR A 321 -13.83 6.86 -20.84
C THR A 321 -14.23 7.81 -21.98
N SER A 322 -15.43 7.64 -22.53
CA SER A 322 -16.01 8.53 -23.54
C SER A 322 -16.82 9.69 -22.94
N LEU A 323 -16.78 9.87 -21.62
CA LEU A 323 -17.50 10.95 -20.94
C LEU A 323 -16.89 12.31 -21.32
N PRO A 324 -17.72 13.32 -21.62
CA PRO A 324 -17.23 14.68 -21.88
C PRO A 324 -16.73 15.32 -20.56
N GLY A 325 -15.66 16.09 -20.65
CA GLY A 325 -15.20 16.90 -19.52
C GLY A 325 -13.70 17.17 -19.50
N PRO A 326 -13.27 18.18 -18.74
CA PRO A 326 -11.87 18.61 -18.69
C PRO A 326 -10.94 17.52 -18.12
N MET A 327 -11.41 16.73 -17.16
CA MET A 327 -10.62 15.66 -16.55
C MET A 327 -10.29 14.54 -17.55
N VAL A 328 -11.28 14.13 -18.36
CA VAL A 328 -11.08 13.11 -19.40
C VAL A 328 -10.15 13.64 -20.49
N LYS A 329 -10.30 14.91 -20.87
CA LYS A 329 -9.42 15.57 -21.85
C LYS A 329 -7.97 15.62 -21.36
N GLY A 330 -7.75 16.05 -20.11
CA GLY A 330 -6.42 16.09 -19.51
C GLY A 330 -5.75 14.72 -19.44
N ASN A 331 -6.48 13.68 -19.03
CA ASN A 331 -5.96 12.31 -19.00
C ASN A 331 -5.67 11.78 -20.42
N ALA A 332 -6.51 12.06 -21.39
CA ALA A 332 -6.28 11.67 -22.79
C ALA A 332 -5.01 12.31 -23.38
N ILE A 333 -4.70 13.55 -23.00
CA ILE A 333 -3.45 14.21 -23.40
C ILE A 333 -2.25 13.52 -22.74
N ALA A 334 -2.35 13.16 -21.46
CA ALA A 334 -1.29 12.45 -20.75
C ALA A 334 -0.99 11.07 -21.39
N ASP A 335 -2.02 10.26 -21.60
CA ASP A 335 -1.94 8.96 -22.27
C ASP A 335 -1.36 9.08 -23.71
N SER A 336 -1.79 10.08 -24.47
CA SER A 336 -1.24 10.33 -25.81
C SER A 336 0.25 10.70 -25.78
N ALA A 337 0.71 11.38 -24.74
CA ALA A 337 2.09 11.79 -24.59
C ALA A 337 3.03 10.63 -24.17
N THR A 338 2.48 9.58 -23.52
CA THR A 338 3.24 8.38 -23.11
C THR A 338 3.28 7.31 -24.19
N ARG A 339 2.33 7.35 -25.13
CA ARG A 339 2.42 6.46 -26.28
C ARG A 339 3.72 6.78 -27.03
N ASP A 340 4.51 5.77 -27.28
CA ASP A 340 5.49 5.85 -28.34
C ASP A 340 4.70 6.22 -29.60
N MET A 341 4.76 7.49 -30.01
CA MET A 341 4.67 7.71 -31.42
C MET A 341 5.85 6.92 -31.97
N VAL A 342 5.61 5.68 -32.34
CA VAL A 342 6.33 5.14 -33.48
C VAL A 342 6.08 6.19 -34.54
N PHE A 343 6.97 7.18 -34.66
CA PHE A 343 7.18 7.82 -35.92
C PHE A 343 7.61 6.67 -36.85
N LEU A 344 6.66 5.90 -37.29
CA LEU A 344 6.72 5.39 -38.64
C LEU A 344 6.90 6.68 -39.43
N SER A 345 8.19 7.00 -39.67
CA SER A 345 8.53 8.16 -40.47
C SER A 345 7.53 8.14 -41.64
N GLN A 346 6.97 9.26 -42.01
CA GLN A 346 6.18 9.37 -43.24
C GLN A 346 6.83 8.57 -44.36
N SER A 347 8.16 8.43 -44.34
CA SER A 347 8.98 7.58 -45.19
C SER A 347 8.61 6.09 -45.17
N SER A 348 8.19 5.49 -44.04
CA SER A 348 7.89 4.01 -44.04
C SER A 348 6.48 3.70 -44.55
N ILE A 349 5.49 4.54 -44.31
CA ILE A 349 4.15 4.39 -44.92
C ILE A 349 4.24 4.70 -46.42
N GLU A 350 4.98 5.74 -46.77
CA GLU A 350 5.20 6.11 -48.18
C GLU A 350 6.04 5.08 -48.94
N SER A 351 7.06 4.52 -48.27
CA SER A 351 7.82 3.37 -48.81
C SER A 351 6.95 2.13 -48.97
N ALA A 352 6.03 1.86 -48.02
CA ALA A 352 5.10 0.76 -48.10
C ALA A 352 4.07 0.96 -49.21
N LYS A 353 3.56 2.19 -49.41
CA LYS A 353 2.67 2.56 -50.52
C LYS A 353 3.40 2.34 -51.86
N ASN A 354 4.59 2.87 -52.02
CA ASN A 354 5.37 2.71 -53.24
C ASN A 354 5.71 1.25 -53.50
N PHE A 355 6.07 0.48 -52.50
CA PHE A 355 6.31 -0.96 -52.60
C PHE A 355 5.06 -1.72 -52.99
N HIS A 356 3.86 -1.38 -52.42
CA HIS A 356 2.62 -1.99 -52.80
C HIS A 356 2.18 -1.62 -54.23
N GLN A 357 2.40 -0.39 -54.68
CA GLN A 357 2.14 0.03 -56.06
C GLN A 357 2.95 -0.74 -57.09
N LEU A 358 4.20 -1.11 -56.74
CA LEU A 358 5.09 -1.86 -57.62
C LEU A 358 4.78 -3.36 -57.62
N TYR A 359 4.48 -3.93 -56.47
CA TYR A 359 4.46 -5.40 -56.30
C TYR A 359 3.06 -5.96 -55.95
N HIS A 360 2.08 -5.13 -55.65
CA HIS A 360 0.70 -5.50 -55.28
C HIS A 360 0.61 -6.60 -54.19
N VAL A 361 1.46 -6.52 -53.16
CA VAL A 361 1.58 -7.52 -52.10
C VAL A 361 0.40 -7.41 -51.09
N PRO A 362 0.00 -8.52 -50.45
CA PRO A 362 -1.06 -8.47 -49.43
C PRO A 362 -0.69 -7.68 -48.20
N ALA A 363 -1.71 -7.21 -47.45
CA ALA A 363 -1.54 -6.42 -46.24
C ALA A 363 -0.66 -7.09 -45.16
N SER A 364 -0.68 -8.44 -45.09
CA SER A 364 0.18 -9.22 -44.20
C SER A 364 1.68 -9.00 -44.48
N THR A 365 2.07 -8.96 -45.75
CA THR A 365 3.44 -8.74 -46.20
C THR A 365 3.92 -7.31 -45.92
N LEU A 366 3.05 -6.32 -46.16
CA LEU A 366 3.34 -4.92 -45.86
C LEU A 366 3.55 -4.73 -44.35
N ARG A 367 2.68 -5.34 -43.55
CA ARG A 367 2.76 -5.31 -42.10
C ARG A 367 4.10 -5.87 -41.59
N GLN A 368 4.51 -7.03 -42.11
CA GLN A 368 5.73 -7.70 -41.68
C GLN A 368 7.00 -6.95 -42.12
N LYS A 369 7.03 -6.46 -43.38
CA LYS A 369 8.22 -5.83 -43.98
C LYS A 369 8.42 -4.40 -43.48
N PHE A 370 7.34 -3.62 -43.32
CA PHE A 370 7.41 -2.20 -42.95
C PHE A 370 6.96 -1.94 -41.50
N LYS A 371 6.72 -3.00 -40.71
CA LYS A 371 6.25 -2.94 -39.30
C LYS A 371 5.00 -2.08 -39.11
N LEU A 372 4.08 -2.12 -40.09
CA LEU A 372 2.83 -1.39 -40.07
C LEU A 372 1.80 -2.05 -39.15
N THR A 373 0.86 -1.27 -38.62
CA THR A 373 -0.34 -1.81 -37.97
C THR A 373 -1.23 -2.55 -38.98
N ARG A 374 -2.16 -3.38 -38.47
CA ARG A 374 -3.11 -4.11 -39.32
C ARG A 374 -3.99 -3.16 -40.13
N THR A 375 -4.37 -2.05 -39.54
CA THR A 375 -5.23 -1.02 -40.17
C THR A 375 -4.47 -0.27 -41.27
N GLU A 376 -3.28 0.25 -41.00
CA GLU A 376 -2.46 0.97 -41.97
C GLU A 376 -2.12 0.11 -43.20
N ALA A 377 -1.71 -1.15 -42.98
CA ALA A 377 -1.41 -2.04 -44.07
C ALA A 377 -2.64 -2.38 -44.91
N ARG A 378 -3.81 -2.47 -44.29
CA ARG A 378 -5.09 -2.72 -44.99
C ARG A 378 -5.56 -1.50 -45.79
N ASP A 379 -5.38 -0.30 -45.22
CA ASP A 379 -5.74 0.96 -45.88
C ASP A 379 -4.89 1.20 -47.13
N ILE A 380 -3.60 0.85 -47.09
CA ILE A 380 -2.70 0.92 -48.27
C ILE A 380 -3.22 0.01 -49.40
N VAL A 381 -3.64 -1.22 -49.07
CA VAL A 381 -4.17 -2.17 -50.07
C VAL A 381 -5.52 -1.72 -50.63
N LEU A 382 -6.40 -1.18 -49.75
CA LEU A 382 -7.72 -0.68 -50.12
C LEU A 382 -7.65 0.61 -50.98
N GLN A 383 -6.61 1.40 -50.85
CA GLN A 383 -6.37 2.61 -51.66
C GLN A 383 -5.75 2.27 -53.04
N CYS A 384 -5.36 1.03 -53.28
CA CYS A 384 -4.77 0.63 -54.55
C CYS A 384 -5.85 0.25 -55.56
N GLY A 385 -6.06 1.06 -56.60
CA GLY A 385 -7.10 0.84 -57.61
C GLY A 385 -7.08 -0.57 -58.23
N LYS A 386 -5.90 -1.12 -58.53
CA LYS A 386 -5.77 -2.47 -59.09
C LYS A 386 -6.17 -3.59 -58.10
N CYS A 387 -5.88 -3.41 -56.81
CA CYS A 387 -6.20 -4.43 -55.81
C CYS A 387 -7.69 -4.42 -55.38
N VAL A 388 -8.33 -3.24 -55.42
CA VAL A 388 -9.78 -3.10 -55.13
C VAL A 388 -10.63 -3.79 -56.16
N GLU A 389 -10.26 -3.75 -57.46
CA GLU A 389 -10.97 -4.48 -58.52
C GLU A 389 -10.96 -6.01 -58.31
N PHE A 390 -9.86 -6.57 -57.78
CA PHE A 390 -9.76 -8.01 -57.48
C PHE A 390 -10.52 -8.41 -56.20
N ILE A 391 -10.70 -7.49 -55.25
CA ILE A 391 -11.45 -7.77 -53.99
C ILE A 391 -12.98 -7.74 -54.28
N ASN A 392 -13.41 -6.97 -55.26
CA ASN A 392 -14.83 -6.81 -55.62
C ASN A 392 -15.26 -7.61 -56.85
N ALA A 393 -14.40 -8.48 -57.41
CA ALA A 393 -14.78 -9.36 -58.50
C ALA A 393 -15.78 -10.41 -57.97
N PRO A 394 -16.99 -10.54 -58.57
CA PRO A 394 -17.94 -11.60 -58.21
C PRO A 394 -17.34 -12.96 -58.58
N SER A 395 -17.37 -13.86 -57.60
CA SER A 395 -16.99 -15.27 -57.75
C SER A 395 -17.98 -16.03 -58.63
#